data_5c19f921ffdc4a4f3df4074375cc1e98
#
_entry.id   5c19f921ffdc4a4f3df4074375cc1e98
#
_cell.length_a   1.000
_cell.length_b   1.000
_cell.length_c   1.000
_cell.angle_alpha   90.00
_cell.angle_beta   90.00
_cell.angle_gamma   90.00
#
_symmetry.space_group_name_H-M   'P 1'
#
loop_
_entity.id
_entity.type
_entity.pdbx_description
1 polymer ?
#
loop_
_entity_poly.entity_id
_entity_poly.type
_entity_poly.pdbx_seq_one_letter_code
_entity_poly.pdbx_strand_id
1 'polypeptide(L)'
;MLGKISSVETLRENSMPKVGENTVTGKSGTAYHLNVYTKDMQFNDFIPGVYVISEVSDDGERCIFVGETDNIHPLLKEHPSQTDLDAENYNRISFHMNASRKKREMIVADLTSVLKPVCN
;
A
#
# COMPACT_ATOMS: atom_id res chain seq x y z
N MET A 1 -19.09 21.64 17.21
CA MET A 1 -18.75 21.65 16.59
C MET A 1 -18.33 21.72 16.14
N LEU A 2 -18.45 21.56 16.21
CA LEU A 2 -18.01 21.65 15.41
C LEU A 2 -17.65 21.48 14.81
N GLY A 3 -17.64 21.34 14.98
CA GLY A 3 -17.21 21.16 14.16
C GLY A 3 -16.97 20.85 13.76
N LYS A 4 -16.89 20.72 13.85
CA LYS A 4 -16.54 20.46 13.25
C LYS A 4 -16.08 20.29 12.61
N ILE A 5 -16.05 20.20 12.78
CA ILE A 5 -15.57 20.07 12.01
C ILE A 5 -15.29 19.82 11.52
N SER A 6 -15.30 19.58 11.54
CA SER A 6 -14.99 19.38 10.78
C SER A 6 -15.01 19.37 10.10
N SER A 7 -15.13 19.39 10.07
CA SER A 7 -15.15 19.25 9.07
C SER A 7 -14.73 19.68 8.28
N VAL A 8 -14.70 19.92 8.39
CA VAL A 8 -14.20 20.45 7.40
C VAL A 8 -13.02 20.06 6.83
N GLU A 9 -12.19 19.84 7.37
CA GLU A 9 -11.09 19.40 6.82
C GLU A 9 -11.24 18.25 6.17
N THR A 10 -12.23 17.69 6.42
CA THR A 10 -12.48 16.56 5.79
C THR A 10 -12.62 16.65 4.40
N LEU A 11 -13.04 17.70 3.88
CA LEU A 11 -13.30 17.78 2.56
C LEU A 11 -12.27 17.37 1.69
N ARG A 12 -11.14 17.86 1.81
CA ARG A 12 -10.13 17.58 0.87
C ARG A 12 -9.57 16.26 1.09
N GLU A 13 -9.66 15.76 2.26
CA GLU A 13 -9.15 14.50 2.47
C GLU A 13 -10.04 13.46 2.04
N ASN A 14 -11.22 13.73 1.72
CA ASN A 14 -12.15 12.78 1.29
C ASN A 14 -11.74 11.98 0.11
N SER A 15 -10.92 12.54 -0.73
CA SER A 15 -10.48 11.83 -1.90
C SER A 15 -9.42 10.82 -1.56
N MET A 16 -8.95 10.78 -0.33
CA MET A 16 -7.82 9.94 0.04
C MET A 16 -8.06 9.24 1.36
N PRO A 17 -9.09 8.44 1.46
CA PRO A 17 -9.41 7.84 2.74
C PRO A 17 -8.45 6.73 3.09
N LYS A 18 -7.65 6.97 4.07
CA LYS A 18 -6.86 5.93 4.69
C LYS A 18 -7.79 5.12 5.57
N VAL A 19 -7.87 3.82 5.35
CA VAL A 19 -8.77 2.96 6.12
C VAL A 19 -8.10 2.35 7.34
N GLY A 20 -6.79 2.50 7.49
CA GLY A 20 -6.12 1.98 8.67
C GLY A 20 -4.62 2.08 8.57
N GLU A 21 -3.95 1.48 9.52
CA GLU A 21 -2.51 1.40 9.58
C GLU A 21 -2.13 -0.02 9.95
N ASN A 22 -0.99 -0.47 9.48
CA ASN A 22 -0.53 -1.81 9.75
C ASN A 22 0.98 -1.78 10.00
N THR A 23 1.46 -2.63 10.86
CA THR A 23 2.89 -2.79 11.09
C THR A 23 3.25 -4.22 10.72
N VAL A 24 4.17 -4.37 9.78
CA VAL A 24 4.61 -5.68 9.35
C VAL A 24 6.07 -5.84 9.72
N THR A 25 6.40 -6.91 10.41
CA THR A 25 7.78 -7.20 10.78
C THR A 25 8.38 -8.10 9.70
N GLY A 26 9.45 -7.64 9.09
CA GLY A 26 10.14 -8.40 8.05
C GLY A 26 10.92 -9.56 8.63
N LYS A 27 11.52 -10.35 7.75
CA LYS A 27 12.32 -11.49 8.16
C LYS A 27 13.51 -11.05 9.01
N SER A 28 14.02 -9.86 8.77
CA SER A 28 15.15 -9.32 9.53
C SER A 28 14.78 -8.94 10.97
N GLY A 29 13.51 -8.91 11.31
CA GLY A 29 13.04 -8.44 12.62
C GLY A 29 12.71 -6.95 12.63
N THR A 30 12.93 -6.24 11.52
CA THR A 30 12.60 -4.82 11.44
C THR A 30 11.11 -4.65 11.22
N ALA A 31 10.49 -3.74 11.98
CA ALA A 31 9.08 -3.45 11.84
C ALA A 31 8.90 -2.28 10.86
N TYR A 32 8.00 -2.45 9.89
CA TYR A 32 7.70 -1.42 8.89
C TYR A 32 6.25 -0.98 9.06
N HIS A 33 6.05 0.33 9.11
CA HIS A 33 4.72 0.90 9.27
C HIS A 33 4.15 1.23 7.89
N LEU A 34 2.94 0.75 7.61
CA LEU A 34 2.28 1.00 6.34
C LEU A 34 0.92 1.64 6.59
N ASN A 35 0.58 2.61 5.77
CA ASN A 35 -0.77 3.16 5.75
C ASN A 35 -1.60 2.34 4.75
N VAL A 36 -2.83 2.02 5.12
CA VAL A 36 -3.68 1.12 4.33
C VAL A 36 -4.79 1.91 3.66
N TYR A 37 -4.98 1.68 2.37
CA TYR A 37 -5.97 2.37 1.55
C TYR A 37 -6.82 1.37 0.77
N THR A 38 -7.96 1.81 0.28
CA THR A 38 -8.78 0.98 -0.60
C THR A 38 -8.23 0.98 -2.02
N LYS A 39 -8.69 0.03 -2.83
CA LYS A 39 -8.21 -0.16 -4.20
C LYS A 39 -8.32 1.09 -5.07
N ASP A 40 -9.36 1.89 -4.87
CA ASP A 40 -9.61 3.06 -5.70
C ASP A 40 -8.93 4.33 -5.22
N MET A 41 -7.99 4.20 -4.27
CA MET A 41 -7.24 5.33 -3.79
C MET A 41 -6.46 6.00 -4.90
N GLN A 42 -6.47 7.33 -4.90
CA GLN A 42 -5.67 8.12 -5.83
C GLN A 42 -4.53 8.77 -5.05
N PHE A 43 -3.31 8.49 -5.45
CA PHE A 43 -2.13 9.07 -4.82
C PHE A 43 -1.66 10.31 -5.56
N ASN A 44 -1.00 11.21 -4.86
CA ASN A 44 -0.36 12.35 -5.50
C ASN A 44 0.91 11.90 -6.21
N ASP A 45 1.38 12.71 -7.16
CA ASP A 45 2.62 12.43 -7.86
C ASP A 45 3.84 12.55 -6.96
N PHE A 46 4.88 11.88 -7.38
CA PHE A 46 6.22 11.96 -6.75
C PHE A 46 6.27 11.44 -5.33
N ILE A 47 5.51 10.43 -5.04
CA ILE A 47 5.57 9.77 -3.75
C ILE A 47 6.26 8.42 -3.90
N PRO A 48 7.52 8.30 -3.45
CA PRO A 48 8.27 7.05 -3.54
C PRO A 48 8.01 6.15 -2.33
N GLY A 49 8.01 4.87 -2.53
CA GLY A 49 7.85 3.97 -1.40
C GLY A 49 7.72 2.51 -1.78
N VAL A 50 7.42 1.72 -0.75
CA VAL A 50 7.16 0.30 -0.87
C VAL A 50 5.65 0.11 -0.76
N TYR A 51 5.07 -0.72 -1.60
CA TYR A 51 3.63 -0.96 -1.58
C TYR A 51 3.34 -2.45 -1.46
N VAL A 52 2.23 -2.75 -0.78
CA VAL A 52 1.75 -4.13 -0.61
C VAL A 52 0.31 -4.15 -1.10
N ILE A 53 0.04 -5.00 -2.08
CA ILE A 53 -1.30 -5.17 -2.62
C ILE A 53 -1.89 -6.43 -2.00
N SER A 54 -3.10 -6.35 -1.48
CA SER A 54 -3.69 -7.46 -0.77
C SER A 54 -5.20 -7.54 -0.97
N GLU A 55 -5.76 -8.68 -0.57
CA GLU A 55 -7.19 -8.88 -0.56
C GLU A 55 -7.61 -9.13 0.90
N VAL A 56 -8.60 -8.40 1.36
CA VAL A 56 -9.20 -8.61 2.67
C VAL A 56 -10.59 -9.18 2.45
N SER A 57 -10.88 -10.30 3.10
CA SER A 57 -12.17 -10.95 3.00
C SER A 57 -12.55 -11.48 4.39
N ASP A 58 -13.68 -12.18 4.47
CA ASP A 58 -14.11 -12.77 5.74
C ASP A 58 -13.11 -13.81 6.25
N ASP A 59 -12.32 -14.39 5.34
CA ASP A 59 -11.33 -15.40 5.72
C ASP A 59 -10.01 -14.78 6.19
N GLY A 60 -9.88 -13.47 6.15
CA GLY A 60 -8.66 -12.78 6.57
C GLY A 60 -8.03 -11.98 5.43
N GLU A 61 -6.75 -11.72 5.53
CA GLU A 61 -6.03 -10.94 4.55
C GLU A 61 -4.96 -11.81 3.89
N ARG A 62 -4.84 -11.72 2.56
CA ARG A 62 -3.76 -12.40 1.87
C ARG A 62 -2.98 -11.41 1.01
N CYS A 63 -1.67 -11.56 1.00
CA CYS A 63 -0.80 -10.69 0.24
C CYS A 63 -0.74 -11.16 -1.21
N ILE A 64 -0.92 -10.22 -2.14
CA ILE A 64 -0.92 -10.53 -3.56
C ILE A 64 0.39 -10.09 -4.22
N PHE A 65 0.86 -8.90 -3.89
CA PHE A 65 2.08 -8.37 -4.52
C PHE A 65 2.80 -7.42 -3.57
N VAL A 66 4.13 -7.46 -3.56
CA VAL A 66 4.96 -6.50 -2.84
C VAL A 66 5.93 -5.89 -3.84
N GLY A 67 6.01 -4.57 -3.88
CA GLY A 67 6.91 -3.90 -4.81
C GLY A 67 7.37 -2.55 -4.29
N GLU A 68 8.20 -1.87 -5.06
CA GLU A 68 8.68 -0.54 -4.73
C GLU A 68 8.61 0.33 -5.96
N THR A 69 8.54 1.64 -5.76
CA THR A 69 8.43 2.58 -6.85
C THR A 69 8.98 3.94 -6.46
N ASP A 70 9.44 4.69 -7.45
CA ASP A 70 9.84 6.07 -7.25
C ASP A 70 8.59 6.97 -7.21
N ASN A 71 7.48 6.52 -7.77
CA ASN A 71 6.26 7.32 -7.84
C ASN A 71 5.05 6.41 -7.94
N ILE A 72 4.29 6.33 -6.85
CA ILE A 72 3.17 5.39 -6.76
C ILE A 72 2.00 5.78 -7.67
N HIS A 73 1.84 7.06 -7.98
CA HIS A 73 0.66 7.52 -8.74
C HIS A 73 0.50 6.85 -10.12
N PRO A 74 1.47 6.95 -11.04
CA PRO A 74 1.30 6.31 -12.34
C PRO A 74 1.40 4.79 -12.25
N LEU A 75 2.15 4.29 -11.29
CA LEU A 75 2.34 2.86 -11.20
C LEU A 75 1.03 2.11 -10.98
N LEU A 76 0.16 2.61 -10.11
CA LEU A 76 -1.08 1.94 -9.82
C LEU A 76 -2.08 1.99 -10.97
N LYS A 77 -1.90 2.95 -11.90
CA LYS A 77 -2.76 3.04 -13.07
C LYS A 77 -2.31 2.06 -14.14
N GLU A 78 -1.00 1.80 -14.22
CA GLU A 78 -0.43 0.99 -15.27
C GLU A 78 0.56 -0.02 -14.71
N HIS A 79 0.14 -0.75 -13.70
CA HIS A 79 1.02 -1.72 -13.06
C HIS A 79 1.41 -2.83 -14.05
N PRO A 80 2.69 -3.22 -14.09
CA PRO A 80 3.13 -4.26 -15.02
C PRO A 80 2.39 -5.59 -14.85
N SER A 81 1.92 -5.88 -13.65
CA SER A 81 1.20 -7.12 -13.36
C SER A 81 -0.30 -6.89 -13.22
N GLN A 82 -0.84 -5.84 -13.86
CA GLN A 82 -2.24 -5.46 -13.65
C GLN A 82 -3.23 -6.60 -13.91
N THR A 83 -3.03 -7.36 -14.96
CA THR A 83 -3.92 -8.46 -15.29
C THR A 83 -3.93 -9.52 -14.17
N ASP A 84 -2.75 -9.84 -13.63
CA ASP A 84 -2.66 -10.82 -12.56
C ASP A 84 -3.27 -10.28 -11.27
N LEU A 85 -3.07 -8.98 -11.00
CA LEU A 85 -3.63 -8.36 -9.80
C LEU A 85 -5.15 -8.36 -9.86
N ASP A 86 -5.72 -8.05 -11.03
CA ASP A 86 -7.16 -8.02 -11.21
C ASP A 86 -7.75 -9.44 -11.06
N ALA A 87 -7.05 -10.44 -11.53
CA ALA A 87 -7.50 -11.84 -11.41
C ALA A 87 -7.56 -12.29 -9.95
N GLU A 88 -6.76 -11.67 -9.09
CA GLU A 88 -6.72 -12.03 -7.66
C GLU A 88 -7.70 -11.24 -6.82
N ASN A 89 -8.46 -10.32 -7.42
CA ASN A 89 -9.50 -9.55 -6.71
C ASN A 89 -8.96 -8.73 -5.53
N TYR A 90 -7.82 -8.06 -5.74
CA TYR A 90 -7.27 -7.24 -4.68
C TYR A 90 -8.18 -6.07 -4.32
N ASN A 91 -8.18 -5.65 -3.08
CA ASN A 91 -9.02 -4.54 -2.62
C ASN A 91 -8.33 -3.61 -1.61
N ARG A 92 -7.06 -3.85 -1.33
CA ARG A 92 -6.30 -3.00 -0.41
C ARG A 92 -4.92 -2.70 -0.97
N ILE A 93 -4.45 -1.49 -0.71
CA ILE A 93 -3.11 -1.06 -1.04
C ILE A 93 -2.50 -0.50 0.24
N SER A 94 -1.40 -1.07 0.70
CA SER A 94 -0.68 -0.58 1.87
C SER A 94 0.61 0.06 1.40
N PHE A 95 1.00 1.17 1.99
CA PHE A 95 2.11 1.96 1.49
C PHE A 95 3.02 2.46 2.60
N HIS A 96 4.33 2.30 2.39
CA HIS A 96 5.38 2.78 3.27
C HIS A 96 6.26 3.74 2.47
N MET A 97 6.18 5.04 2.77
CA MET A 97 6.94 6.04 2.05
C MET A 97 8.41 5.94 2.39
N ASN A 98 9.28 5.95 1.39
CA ASN A 98 10.72 5.91 1.59
C ASN A 98 11.40 6.42 0.32
N ALA A 99 12.22 7.46 0.47
CA ALA A 99 12.87 8.10 -0.68
C ALA A 99 14.08 7.33 -1.21
N SER A 100 14.65 6.43 -0.44
CA SER A 100 15.85 5.72 -0.85
C SER A 100 15.52 4.45 -1.61
N ARG A 101 15.87 4.39 -2.90
CA ARG A 101 15.62 3.20 -3.71
C ARG A 101 16.31 1.98 -3.12
N LYS A 102 17.53 2.14 -2.66
CA LYS A 102 18.27 1.03 -2.09
C LYS A 102 17.55 0.47 -0.87
N LYS A 103 17.03 1.34 -0.01
CA LYS A 103 16.29 0.89 1.15
C LYS A 103 14.98 0.25 0.75
N ARG A 104 14.29 0.81 -0.26
CA ARG A 104 13.04 0.23 -0.73
C ARG A 104 13.26 -1.20 -1.24
N GLU A 105 14.34 -1.44 -1.98
CA GLU A 105 14.65 -2.77 -2.49
C GLU A 105 14.91 -3.75 -1.34
N MET A 106 15.60 -3.29 -0.31
CA MET A 106 15.85 -4.12 0.87
C MET A 106 14.56 -4.45 1.61
N ILE A 107 13.66 -3.47 1.72
CA ILE A 107 12.39 -3.65 2.39
C ILE A 107 11.51 -4.64 1.62
N VAL A 108 11.49 -4.54 0.29
CA VAL A 108 10.73 -5.48 -0.53
C VAL A 108 11.22 -6.91 -0.30
N ALA A 109 12.52 -7.12 -0.30
CA ALA A 109 13.07 -8.44 -0.05
C ALA A 109 12.71 -8.96 1.34
N ASP A 110 12.77 -8.08 2.33
CA ASP A 110 12.47 -8.41 3.71
C ASP A 110 10.98 -8.78 3.90
N LEU A 111 10.09 -8.01 3.25
CA LEU A 111 8.66 -8.24 3.37
C LEU A 111 8.19 -9.46 2.55
N THR A 112 8.74 -9.66 1.35
CA THR A 112 8.34 -10.81 0.54
C THR A 112 8.67 -12.13 1.23
N SER A 113 9.72 -12.13 2.04
CA SER A 113 10.11 -13.34 2.77
C SER A 113 9.06 -13.77 3.79
N VAL A 114 8.32 -12.82 4.37
CA VAL A 114 7.32 -13.14 5.40
C VAL A 114 5.89 -13.13 4.85
N LEU A 115 5.60 -12.26 3.86
CA LEU A 115 4.24 -12.13 3.34
C LEU A 115 3.93 -13.15 2.24
N LYS A 116 4.95 -13.63 1.55
CA LYS A 116 4.82 -14.65 0.52
C LYS A 116 3.73 -14.32 -0.50
N PRO A 117 3.90 -13.19 -1.23
CA PRO A 117 2.88 -12.72 -2.16
C PRO A 117 2.68 -13.72 -3.32
N VAL A 118 1.42 -13.84 -3.76
CA VAL A 118 1.09 -14.84 -4.77
C VAL A 118 1.50 -14.46 -6.19
N CYS A 119 1.69 -13.17 -6.47
CA CYS A 119 2.03 -12.69 -7.81
C CYS A 119 3.47 -12.23 -8.00
N ASN A 120 4.29 -12.32 -7.00
CA ASN A 120 5.69 -11.88 -7.13
C ASN A 120 6.58 -12.93 -7.80
#